data_3cedeee6c4f5431b11cfe82646982717
#
_entry.id   3cedeee6c4f5431b11cfe82646982717
#
_cell.length_a   1.000
_cell.length_b   1.000
_cell.length_c   1.000
_cell.angle_alpha   90.00
_cell.angle_beta   90.00
_cell.angle_gamma   90.00
#
_symmetry.space_group_name_H-M   'P 1'
#
loop_
_entity.id
_entity.type
_entity.pdbx_description
1 polymer ?
#
loop_
_entity_poly.entity_id
_entity_poly.type
_entity_poly.pdbx_seq_one_letter_code
_entity_poly.pdbx_strand_id
1 'polypeptide(L)'
;MSTKKAIGISFVAIFILIIAQIIAQVIASVFVIIKIPYGICNIIAGIIYVGLTYLILKMFISKIVKLPVSDFGMPKFEIKIRWILIAILLPCIIKGIYVLIFNGEYVSSNMNGNEIFNTLSAGVAFTGIAAGFVEEMVFRGVILNALKKRWNMKVAVIVPSMLFGIVHVLGQDFSIGSCLLVIIAGTMVGVMFSMIAIESGSVWNSGIVHAIWNIVIIGGGLAIGEKMDKYSVMTYVLNSKDFAITGGEFGIESSVISLIGYIVVIGIAFIMIKSNRKN
;
A
#
# COMPACT_ATOMS: atom_id res chain seq x y z
N MET A 1 16.99 17.82 -13.58
CA MET A 1 15.66 18.45 -13.28
C MET A 1 15.84 19.61 -12.32
N SER A 2 15.07 20.71 -12.43
CA SER A 2 15.12 21.79 -11.42
C SER A 2 14.32 21.42 -10.17
N THR A 3 14.64 22.06 -9.02
CA THR A 3 13.94 21.84 -7.74
C THR A 3 12.44 22.11 -7.87
N LYS A 4 12.05 23.28 -8.45
CA LYS A 4 10.65 23.63 -8.67
C LYS A 4 9.91 22.57 -9.50
N LYS A 5 10.57 22.05 -10.57
CA LYS A 5 9.99 21.02 -11.43
C LYS A 5 9.81 19.68 -10.70
N ALA A 6 10.80 19.24 -9.90
CA ALA A 6 10.69 17.99 -9.14
C ALA A 6 9.58 18.05 -8.09
N ILE A 7 9.50 19.14 -7.33
CA ILE A 7 8.45 19.35 -6.33
C ILE A 7 7.08 19.46 -7.00
N GLY A 8 6.95 20.25 -8.07
CA GLY A 8 5.68 20.39 -8.82
C GLY A 8 5.17 19.06 -9.37
N ILE A 9 6.04 18.22 -9.95
CA ILE A 9 5.70 16.87 -10.42
C ILE A 9 5.17 16.01 -9.27
N SER A 10 5.81 16.08 -8.09
CA SER A 10 5.39 15.30 -6.92
C SER A 10 4.00 15.71 -6.41
N PHE A 11 3.73 17.00 -6.32
CA PHE A 11 2.40 17.50 -5.94
C PHE A 11 1.31 17.12 -6.96
N VAL A 12 1.59 17.26 -8.26
CA VAL A 12 0.64 16.87 -9.30
C VAL A 12 0.35 15.37 -9.25
N ALA A 13 1.35 14.54 -8.97
CA ALA A 13 1.13 13.10 -8.86
C ALA A 13 0.20 12.73 -7.70
N ILE A 14 0.37 13.36 -6.53
CA ILE A 14 -0.53 13.18 -5.37
C ILE A 14 -1.95 13.66 -5.73
N PHE A 15 -2.06 14.81 -6.40
CA PHE A 15 -3.35 15.34 -6.82
C PHE A 15 -4.05 14.40 -7.81
N ILE A 16 -3.31 13.81 -8.76
CA ILE A 16 -3.85 12.81 -9.70
C ILE A 16 -4.39 11.60 -8.94
N LEU A 17 -3.66 11.09 -7.93
CA LEU A 17 -4.13 9.99 -7.09
C LEU A 17 -5.49 10.30 -6.46
N ILE A 18 -5.58 11.46 -5.79
CA ILE A 18 -6.81 11.87 -5.08
C ILE A 18 -7.98 12.04 -6.05
N ILE A 19 -7.78 12.74 -7.16
CA ILE A 19 -8.84 12.99 -8.14
C ILE A 19 -9.29 11.69 -8.81
N ALA A 20 -8.36 10.80 -9.16
CA ALA A 20 -8.70 9.51 -9.76
C ALA A 20 -9.50 8.63 -8.79
N GLN A 21 -9.18 8.66 -7.50
CA GLN A 21 -9.94 7.97 -6.46
C GLN A 21 -11.37 8.49 -6.35
N ILE A 22 -11.53 9.82 -6.27
CA ILE A 22 -12.85 10.46 -6.19
C ILE A 22 -13.69 10.11 -7.43
N ILE A 23 -13.11 10.25 -8.63
CA ILE A 23 -13.82 9.92 -9.88
C ILE A 23 -14.25 8.46 -9.90
N ALA A 24 -13.36 7.54 -9.52
CA ALA A 24 -13.67 6.12 -9.49
C ALA A 24 -14.83 5.79 -8.53
N GLN A 25 -14.84 6.41 -7.35
CA GLN A 25 -15.91 6.23 -6.36
C GLN A 25 -17.24 6.87 -6.83
N VAL A 26 -17.18 8.06 -7.43
CA VAL A 26 -18.40 8.71 -8.00
C VAL A 26 -18.97 7.87 -9.12
N ILE A 27 -18.18 7.35 -10.05
CA ILE A 27 -18.66 6.48 -11.11
C ILE A 27 -19.28 5.20 -10.51
N ALA A 28 -18.62 4.58 -9.54
CA ALA A 28 -19.12 3.38 -8.87
C ALA A 28 -20.46 3.65 -8.16
N SER A 29 -20.66 4.83 -7.57
CA SER A 29 -21.91 5.21 -6.92
C SER A 29 -23.10 5.27 -7.87
N VAL A 30 -22.86 5.62 -9.14
CA VAL A 30 -23.92 5.60 -10.19
C VAL A 30 -24.44 4.17 -10.40
N PHE A 31 -23.55 3.17 -10.37
CA PHE A 31 -23.96 1.77 -10.49
C PHE A 31 -24.79 1.29 -9.30
N VAL A 32 -24.56 1.84 -8.11
CA VAL A 32 -25.40 1.58 -6.93
C VAL A 32 -26.81 2.11 -7.14
N ILE A 33 -26.98 3.29 -7.75
CA ILE A 33 -28.30 3.90 -8.02
C ILE A 33 -29.14 3.00 -8.95
N ILE A 34 -28.51 2.34 -9.91
CA ILE A 34 -29.18 1.37 -10.81
C ILE A 34 -29.22 -0.06 -10.22
N LYS A 35 -29.06 -0.18 -8.90
CA LYS A 35 -29.20 -1.42 -8.10
C LYS A 35 -28.20 -2.54 -8.43
N ILE A 36 -27.02 -2.20 -8.93
CA ILE A 36 -25.91 -3.17 -9.00
C ILE A 36 -25.40 -3.45 -7.59
N PRO A 37 -25.13 -4.73 -7.21
CA PRO A 37 -24.62 -5.07 -5.89
C PRO A 37 -23.34 -4.31 -5.53
N TYR A 38 -23.24 -3.84 -4.30
CA TYR A 38 -22.09 -3.05 -3.79
C TYR A 38 -20.75 -3.74 -4.03
N GLY A 39 -20.68 -5.07 -3.87
CA GLY A 39 -19.46 -5.81 -4.12
C GLY A 39 -18.95 -5.69 -5.57
N ILE A 40 -19.86 -5.69 -6.54
CA ILE A 40 -19.51 -5.46 -7.97
C ILE A 40 -19.07 -4.01 -8.16
N CYS A 41 -19.75 -3.05 -7.53
CA CYS A 41 -19.36 -1.63 -7.59
C CYS A 41 -17.94 -1.40 -7.03
N ASN A 42 -17.54 -2.09 -5.97
CA ASN A 42 -16.17 -2.03 -5.43
C ASN A 42 -15.13 -2.53 -6.44
N ILE A 43 -15.43 -3.62 -7.15
CA ILE A 43 -14.54 -4.15 -8.21
C ILE A 43 -14.42 -3.14 -9.36
N ILE A 44 -15.53 -2.58 -9.81
CA ILE A 44 -15.57 -1.56 -10.87
C ILE A 44 -14.76 -0.33 -10.43
N ALA A 45 -14.99 0.16 -9.21
CA ALA A 45 -14.22 1.28 -8.65
C ALA A 45 -12.71 1.01 -8.64
N GLY A 46 -12.29 -0.18 -8.23
CA GLY A 46 -10.88 -0.58 -8.24
C GLY A 46 -10.27 -0.56 -9.64
N ILE A 47 -10.96 -1.14 -10.62
CA ILE A 47 -10.50 -1.17 -12.03
C ILE A 47 -10.38 0.26 -12.59
N ILE A 48 -11.39 1.10 -12.35
CA ILE A 48 -11.39 2.50 -12.82
C ILE A 48 -10.26 3.26 -12.14
N TYR A 49 -10.07 3.09 -10.84
CA TYR A 49 -9.05 3.80 -10.07
C TYR A 49 -7.63 3.52 -10.61
N VAL A 50 -7.28 2.24 -10.81
CA VAL A 50 -5.98 1.86 -11.39
C VAL A 50 -5.84 2.38 -12.82
N GLY A 51 -6.83 2.11 -13.68
CA GLY A 51 -6.77 2.47 -15.10
C GLY A 51 -6.69 3.97 -15.30
N LEU A 52 -7.53 4.74 -14.60
CA LEU A 52 -7.58 6.20 -14.69
C LEU A 52 -6.27 6.82 -14.20
N THR A 53 -5.77 6.38 -13.02
CA THR A 53 -4.49 6.88 -12.49
C THR A 53 -3.35 6.60 -13.47
N TYR A 54 -3.22 5.37 -13.97
CA TYR A 54 -2.18 5.03 -14.93
C TYR A 54 -2.26 5.89 -16.20
N LEU A 55 -3.45 6.04 -16.78
CA LEU A 55 -3.66 6.83 -18.00
C LEU A 55 -3.31 8.30 -17.80
N ILE A 56 -3.77 8.92 -16.71
CA ILE A 56 -3.50 10.33 -16.42
C ILE A 56 -2.00 10.53 -16.13
N LEU A 57 -1.37 9.66 -15.32
CA LEU A 57 0.08 9.73 -15.07
C LEU A 57 0.87 9.55 -16.36
N LYS A 58 0.50 8.60 -17.21
CA LYS A 58 1.14 8.39 -18.52
C LYS A 58 1.05 9.64 -19.40
N MET A 59 -0.12 10.26 -19.49
CA MET A 59 -0.33 11.50 -20.24
C MET A 59 0.47 12.65 -19.65
N PHE A 60 0.44 12.83 -18.33
CA PHE A 60 1.17 13.86 -17.62
C PHE A 60 2.69 13.73 -17.85
N ILE A 61 3.24 12.54 -17.66
CA ILE A 61 4.68 12.29 -17.83
C ILE A 61 5.09 12.49 -19.29
N SER A 62 4.38 11.88 -20.24
CA SER A 62 4.80 11.91 -21.64
C SER A 62 4.58 13.25 -22.32
N LYS A 63 3.47 13.96 -22.03
CA LYS A 63 3.11 15.20 -22.71
C LYS A 63 3.56 16.47 -21.99
N ILE A 64 3.52 16.49 -20.64
CA ILE A 64 3.83 17.68 -19.84
C ILE A 64 5.27 17.63 -19.33
N VAL A 65 5.69 16.51 -18.72
CA VAL A 65 7.08 16.36 -18.25
C VAL A 65 8.03 16.11 -19.43
N LYS A 66 7.53 15.52 -20.53
CA LYS A 66 8.22 15.17 -21.77
C LYS A 66 9.37 14.18 -21.53
N LEU A 67 9.11 13.14 -20.77
CA LEU A 67 10.03 12.03 -20.49
C LEU A 67 9.30 10.68 -20.70
N PRO A 68 10.05 9.60 -20.95
CA PRO A 68 9.47 8.27 -21.00
C PRO A 68 8.86 7.85 -19.68
N VAL A 69 7.73 7.14 -19.71
CA VAL A 69 7.04 6.62 -18.51
C VAL A 69 7.93 5.60 -17.78
N SER A 70 8.75 4.85 -18.51
CA SER A 70 9.73 3.94 -17.94
C SER A 70 10.77 4.62 -17.04
N ASP A 71 11.10 5.88 -17.31
CA ASP A 71 11.99 6.71 -16.47
C ASP A 71 11.40 7.02 -15.08
N PHE A 72 10.10 6.76 -14.94
CA PHE A 72 9.34 6.90 -13.70
C PHE A 72 8.92 5.54 -13.13
N GLY A 73 9.74 4.51 -13.36
CA GLY A 73 9.55 3.21 -12.75
C GLY A 73 8.35 2.40 -13.26
N MET A 74 7.72 2.82 -14.34
CA MET A 74 6.59 2.15 -14.98
C MET A 74 6.99 1.59 -16.37
N PRO A 75 7.93 0.61 -16.44
CA PRO A 75 8.26 -0.07 -17.68
C PRO A 75 7.10 -0.97 -18.12
N LYS A 76 7.34 -1.82 -19.15
CA LYS A 76 6.43 -2.91 -19.49
C LYS A 76 6.10 -3.72 -18.24
N PHE A 77 4.82 -4.11 -18.09
CA PHE A 77 4.34 -4.86 -16.94
C PHE A 77 5.05 -6.21 -16.85
N GLU A 78 5.79 -6.40 -15.78
CA GLU A 78 6.52 -7.63 -15.48
C GLU A 78 6.67 -7.78 -13.97
N ILE A 79 6.30 -8.94 -13.44
CA ILE A 79 6.44 -9.27 -12.03
C ILE A 79 7.40 -10.45 -11.88
N LYS A 80 8.45 -10.26 -11.10
CA LYS A 80 9.45 -11.28 -10.81
C LYS A 80 8.95 -12.23 -9.73
N ILE A 81 9.05 -13.54 -9.97
CA ILE A 81 8.53 -14.58 -9.07
C ILE A 81 8.99 -14.41 -7.62
N ARG A 82 10.22 -13.97 -7.39
CA ARG A 82 10.75 -13.72 -6.04
C ARG A 82 9.94 -12.71 -5.26
N TRP A 83 9.41 -11.68 -5.92
CA TRP A 83 8.58 -10.67 -5.27
C TRP A 83 7.15 -11.17 -5.03
N ILE A 84 6.64 -12.08 -5.86
CA ILE A 84 5.37 -12.79 -5.58
C ILE A 84 5.52 -13.65 -4.33
N LEU A 85 6.62 -14.38 -4.20
CA LEU A 85 6.87 -15.22 -3.02
C LEU A 85 6.96 -14.38 -1.74
N ILE A 86 7.70 -13.26 -1.76
CA ILE A 86 7.79 -12.34 -0.62
C ILE A 86 6.44 -11.69 -0.32
N ALA A 87 5.66 -11.32 -1.35
CA ALA A 87 4.32 -10.75 -1.20
C ALA A 87 3.38 -11.68 -0.41
N ILE A 88 3.47 -12.98 -0.63
CA ILE A 88 2.66 -13.98 0.07
C ILE A 88 3.25 -14.29 1.44
N LEU A 89 4.55 -14.57 1.51
CA LEU A 89 5.19 -15.04 2.73
C LEU A 89 5.19 -13.99 3.84
N LEU A 90 5.48 -12.72 3.52
CA LEU A 90 5.59 -11.66 4.53
C LEU A 90 4.31 -11.52 5.37
N PRO A 91 3.13 -11.21 4.80
CA PRO A 91 1.93 -11.04 5.58
C PRO A 91 1.42 -12.36 6.21
N CYS A 92 1.62 -13.51 5.54
CA CYS A 92 1.23 -14.80 6.09
C CYS A 92 2.08 -15.17 7.32
N ILE A 93 3.38 -14.94 7.29
CA ILE A 93 4.27 -15.17 8.44
C ILE A 93 3.87 -14.25 9.59
N ILE A 94 3.64 -12.95 9.33
CA ILE A 94 3.25 -12.01 10.37
C ILE A 94 1.94 -12.44 11.02
N LYS A 95 0.87 -12.73 10.25
CA LYS A 95 -0.38 -13.25 10.81
C LYS A 95 -0.19 -14.58 11.54
N GLY A 96 0.63 -15.48 10.97
CA GLY A 96 0.96 -16.76 11.59
C GLY A 96 1.62 -16.57 12.97
N ILE A 97 2.54 -15.64 13.13
CA ILE A 97 3.16 -15.31 14.42
C ILE A 97 2.09 -14.90 15.44
N TYR A 98 1.14 -14.03 15.05
CA TYR A 98 0.08 -13.62 15.97
C TYR A 98 -0.80 -14.78 16.41
N VAL A 99 -1.27 -15.58 15.47
CA VAL A 99 -2.21 -16.67 15.76
C VAL A 99 -1.54 -17.83 16.53
N LEU A 100 -0.24 -18.08 16.29
CA LEU A 100 0.45 -19.21 16.88
C LEU A 100 1.17 -18.88 18.21
N ILE A 101 1.56 -17.62 18.43
CA ILE A 101 2.39 -17.23 19.58
C ILE A 101 1.59 -16.43 20.61
N PHE A 102 0.66 -15.58 20.17
CA PHE A 102 -0.10 -14.74 21.09
C PHE A 102 -1.49 -15.33 21.36
N ASN A 103 -1.88 -15.33 22.64
CA ASN A 103 -3.20 -15.78 23.03
C ASN A 103 -4.27 -14.79 22.57
N GLY A 104 -5.38 -15.32 22.06
CA GLY A 104 -6.52 -14.55 21.61
C GLY A 104 -7.70 -15.46 21.27
N GLU A 105 -8.80 -14.88 20.84
CA GLU A 105 -10.03 -15.58 20.50
C GLU A 105 -10.53 -15.19 19.11
N TYR A 106 -11.06 -16.16 18.37
CA TYR A 106 -11.72 -15.89 17.09
C TYR A 106 -13.14 -15.38 17.32
N VAL A 107 -13.44 -14.19 16.86
CA VAL A 107 -14.76 -13.56 16.95
C VAL A 107 -15.28 -13.32 15.54
N SER A 108 -16.46 -13.87 15.24
CA SER A 108 -17.15 -13.63 13.95
C SER A 108 -17.93 -12.32 14.02
N SER A 109 -17.94 -11.57 12.91
CA SER A 109 -18.80 -10.40 12.75
C SER A 109 -20.26 -10.73 12.48
N ASN A 110 -20.62 -12.02 12.29
CA ASN A 110 -21.96 -12.50 11.95
C ASN A 110 -22.52 -11.88 10.65
N MET A 111 -21.66 -11.51 9.71
CA MET A 111 -22.05 -10.99 8.40
C MET A 111 -22.83 -12.02 7.60
N ASN A 112 -23.88 -11.61 6.89
CA ASN A 112 -24.53 -12.43 5.89
C ASN A 112 -23.69 -12.50 4.58
N GLY A 113 -24.07 -13.36 3.63
CA GLY A 113 -23.32 -13.59 2.40
C GLY A 113 -23.09 -12.33 1.54
N ASN A 114 -24.06 -11.43 1.49
CA ASN A 114 -23.90 -10.16 0.76
C ASN A 114 -22.92 -9.22 1.45
N GLU A 115 -22.96 -9.14 2.77
CA GLU A 115 -22.02 -8.34 3.56
C GLU A 115 -20.59 -8.88 3.43
N ILE A 116 -20.41 -10.19 3.48
CA ILE A 116 -19.11 -10.85 3.23
C ILE A 116 -18.60 -10.48 1.84
N PHE A 117 -19.44 -10.62 0.81
CA PHE A 117 -19.05 -10.28 -0.57
C PHE A 117 -18.67 -8.79 -0.70
N ASN A 118 -19.43 -7.89 -0.09
CA ASN A 118 -19.15 -6.46 -0.10
C ASN A 118 -17.83 -6.13 0.61
N THR A 119 -17.59 -6.71 1.77
CA THR A 119 -16.37 -6.53 2.56
C THR A 119 -15.15 -7.03 1.81
N LEU A 120 -15.18 -8.27 1.33
CA LEU A 120 -14.05 -8.89 0.65
C LEU A 120 -13.78 -8.22 -0.71
N SER A 121 -14.81 -7.84 -1.46
CA SER A 121 -14.60 -7.14 -2.74
C SER A 121 -13.99 -5.75 -2.53
N ALA A 122 -14.41 -5.00 -1.51
CA ALA A 122 -13.78 -3.74 -1.13
C ALA A 122 -12.32 -3.94 -0.72
N GLY A 123 -12.06 -4.91 0.17
CA GLY A 123 -10.73 -5.22 0.67
C GLY A 123 -9.79 -5.74 -0.42
N VAL A 124 -10.23 -6.61 -1.30
CA VAL A 124 -9.38 -7.18 -2.35
C VAL A 124 -9.22 -6.25 -3.54
N ALA A 125 -10.32 -5.75 -4.11
CA ALA A 125 -10.27 -5.00 -5.37
C ALA A 125 -9.88 -3.54 -5.17
N PHE A 126 -10.45 -2.85 -4.17
CA PHE A 126 -10.21 -1.42 -4.00
C PHE A 126 -9.04 -1.13 -3.06
N THR A 127 -9.09 -1.60 -1.82
CA THR A 127 -8.04 -1.35 -0.82
C THR A 127 -6.78 -2.16 -1.11
N GLY A 128 -6.93 -3.41 -1.56
CA GLY A 128 -5.82 -4.29 -1.88
C GLY A 128 -5.16 -3.94 -3.22
N ILE A 129 -5.77 -4.39 -4.31
CA ILE A 129 -5.17 -4.27 -5.65
C ILE A 129 -5.07 -2.80 -6.07
N ALA A 130 -6.18 -2.05 -6.02
CA ALA A 130 -6.18 -0.71 -6.60
C ALA A 130 -5.29 0.25 -5.81
N ALA A 131 -5.47 0.37 -4.50
CA ALA A 131 -4.62 1.25 -3.68
C ALA A 131 -3.15 0.82 -3.76
N GLY A 132 -2.85 -0.49 -3.62
CA GLY A 132 -1.48 -1.01 -3.69
C GLY A 132 -0.75 -0.62 -4.97
N PHE A 133 -1.37 -0.75 -6.15
CA PHE A 133 -0.73 -0.34 -7.41
C PHE A 133 -0.72 1.17 -7.62
N VAL A 134 -1.81 1.87 -7.30
CA VAL A 134 -1.90 3.33 -7.49
C VAL A 134 -0.89 4.07 -6.64
N GLU A 135 -0.78 3.72 -5.38
CA GLU A 135 0.17 4.34 -4.46
C GLU A 135 1.61 4.09 -4.89
N GLU A 136 1.93 2.88 -5.37
CA GLU A 136 3.26 2.59 -5.90
C GLU A 136 3.56 3.38 -7.18
N MET A 137 2.62 3.51 -8.10
CA MET A 137 2.81 4.37 -9.28
C MET A 137 3.11 5.82 -8.90
N VAL A 138 2.45 6.35 -7.88
CA VAL A 138 2.64 7.73 -7.42
C VAL A 138 3.92 7.87 -6.60
N PHE A 139 4.07 7.13 -5.52
CA PHE A 139 5.18 7.32 -4.58
C PHE A 139 6.51 6.76 -5.10
N ARG A 140 6.54 5.53 -5.62
CA ARG A 140 7.77 4.85 -6.09
C ARG A 140 8.00 5.08 -7.58
N GLY A 141 6.94 5.31 -8.33
CA GLY A 141 7.01 5.71 -9.73
C GLY A 141 7.39 7.18 -9.86
N VAL A 142 6.44 8.07 -9.63
CA VAL A 142 6.61 9.49 -9.98
C VAL A 142 7.47 10.23 -8.97
N ILE A 143 7.14 10.21 -7.68
CA ILE A 143 7.80 11.05 -6.67
C ILE A 143 9.26 10.62 -6.50
N LEU A 144 9.51 9.34 -6.25
CA LEU A 144 10.86 8.81 -6.08
C LEU A 144 11.76 9.18 -7.27
N ASN A 145 11.31 8.94 -8.49
CA ASN A 145 12.13 9.20 -9.67
C ASN A 145 12.28 10.71 -9.99
N ALA A 146 11.29 11.54 -9.70
CA ALA A 146 11.43 12.98 -9.79
C ALA A 146 12.49 13.52 -8.79
N LEU A 147 12.46 13.03 -7.55
CA LEU A 147 13.43 13.40 -6.52
C LEU A 147 14.83 12.87 -6.86
N LYS A 148 14.94 11.60 -7.34
CA LYS A 148 16.21 11.02 -7.80
C LYS A 148 16.85 11.83 -8.94
N LYS A 149 16.04 12.31 -9.89
CA LYS A 149 16.53 13.14 -11.01
C LYS A 149 16.99 14.53 -10.56
N ARG A 150 16.64 14.97 -9.37
CA ARG A 150 17.05 16.29 -8.82
C ARG A 150 18.12 16.19 -7.76
N TRP A 151 18.01 15.24 -6.87
CA TRP A 151 18.89 15.04 -5.72
C TRP A 151 19.60 13.67 -5.82
N ASN A 152 19.72 12.99 -4.71
CA ASN A 152 20.36 11.68 -4.62
C ASN A 152 19.35 10.59 -4.22
N MET A 153 19.79 9.33 -4.26
CA MET A 153 18.96 8.18 -3.93
C MET A 153 18.44 8.19 -2.50
N LYS A 154 19.22 8.71 -1.53
CA LYS A 154 18.78 8.78 -0.12
C LYS A 154 17.54 9.67 0.02
N VAL A 155 17.59 10.88 -0.53
CA VAL A 155 16.45 11.82 -0.55
C VAL A 155 15.27 11.19 -1.29
N ALA A 156 15.52 10.55 -2.43
CA ALA A 156 14.48 9.92 -3.25
C ALA A 156 13.77 8.74 -2.57
N VAL A 157 14.41 8.07 -1.64
CA VAL A 157 13.82 6.99 -0.84
C VAL A 157 13.15 7.54 0.42
N ILE A 158 13.87 8.35 1.19
CA ILE A 158 13.41 8.77 2.53
C ILE A 158 12.21 9.72 2.44
N VAL A 159 12.27 10.74 1.59
CA VAL A 159 11.22 11.78 1.54
C VAL A 159 9.85 11.21 1.17
N PRO A 160 9.68 10.45 0.06
CA PRO A 160 8.37 9.87 -0.25
C PRO A 160 7.92 8.81 0.75
N SER A 161 8.86 8.12 1.42
CA SER A 161 8.51 7.16 2.48
C SER A 161 7.98 7.85 3.73
N MET A 162 8.58 8.97 4.14
CA MET A 162 8.06 9.80 5.24
C MET A 162 6.69 10.40 4.89
N LEU A 163 6.55 10.94 3.68
CA LEU A 163 5.25 11.44 3.22
C LEU A 163 4.18 10.33 3.23
N PHE A 164 4.55 9.11 2.84
CA PHE A 164 3.67 7.94 2.90
C PHE A 164 3.20 7.64 4.32
N GLY A 165 4.09 7.67 5.32
CA GLY A 165 3.71 7.52 6.72
C GLY A 165 2.83 8.66 7.23
N ILE A 166 3.13 9.92 6.85
CA ILE A 166 2.38 11.09 7.28
C ILE A 166 0.95 11.08 6.72
N VAL A 167 0.75 10.73 5.45
CA VAL A 167 -0.60 10.74 4.85
C VAL A 167 -1.54 9.71 5.49
N HIS A 168 -1.01 8.65 6.11
CA HIS A 168 -1.82 7.65 6.83
C HIS A 168 -2.34 8.13 8.19
N VAL A 169 -1.82 9.24 8.70
CA VAL A 169 -2.31 9.86 9.95
C VAL A 169 -3.35 10.94 9.66
N LEU A 170 -3.39 11.47 8.44
CA LEU A 170 -4.28 12.59 8.10
C LEU A 170 -5.76 12.15 8.16
N GLY A 171 -6.54 12.90 8.91
CA GLY A 171 -7.97 12.63 9.06
C GLY A 171 -8.31 11.48 10.03
N GLN A 172 -7.33 10.94 10.75
CA GLN A 172 -7.51 9.94 11.78
C GLN A 172 -7.56 10.59 13.17
N ASP A 173 -8.43 10.08 14.02
CA ASP A 173 -8.55 10.50 15.43
C ASP A 173 -7.69 9.59 16.33
N PHE A 174 -6.38 9.62 16.08
CA PHE A 174 -5.39 8.80 16.79
C PHE A 174 -4.77 9.56 17.96
N SER A 175 -4.41 8.83 19.01
CA SER A 175 -3.51 9.33 20.06
C SER A 175 -2.14 9.73 19.48
N ILE A 176 -1.43 10.64 20.16
CA ILE A 176 -0.08 11.07 19.75
C ILE A 176 0.85 9.86 19.58
N GLY A 177 0.75 8.89 20.49
CA GLY A 177 1.54 7.65 20.42
C GLY A 177 1.25 6.84 19.17
N SER A 178 -0.03 6.65 18.82
CA SER A 178 -0.45 5.97 17.59
C SER A 178 -0.01 6.74 16.34
N CYS A 179 -0.13 8.07 16.32
CA CYS A 179 0.36 8.89 15.22
C CYS A 179 1.86 8.68 14.96
N LEU A 180 2.68 8.73 16.01
CA LEU A 180 4.14 8.51 15.89
C LEU A 180 4.45 7.10 15.39
N LEU A 181 3.77 6.09 15.92
CA LEU A 181 3.94 4.71 15.50
C LEU A 181 3.59 4.51 14.03
N VAL A 182 2.47 5.06 13.57
CA VAL A 182 2.04 5.01 12.17
C VAL A 182 3.04 5.71 11.24
N ILE A 183 3.55 6.89 11.63
CA ILE A 183 4.55 7.59 10.83
C ILE A 183 5.83 6.77 10.72
N ILE A 184 6.30 6.15 11.80
CA ILE A 184 7.48 5.30 11.80
C ILE A 184 7.23 4.06 10.93
N ALA A 185 6.16 3.33 11.17
CA ALA A 185 5.83 2.12 10.43
C ALA A 185 5.56 2.40 8.94
N GLY A 186 4.79 3.44 8.63
CA GLY A 186 4.52 3.89 7.26
C GLY A 186 5.78 4.36 6.55
N THR A 187 6.73 4.99 7.26
CA THR A 187 8.05 5.31 6.69
C THR A 187 8.84 4.04 6.40
N MET A 188 8.87 3.08 7.33
CA MET A 188 9.62 1.83 7.16
C MET A 188 9.07 0.98 6.02
N VAL A 189 7.76 0.78 5.95
CA VAL A 189 7.13 0.06 4.83
C VAL A 189 7.34 0.84 3.52
N GLY A 190 7.33 2.16 3.58
CA GLY A 190 7.65 3.04 2.46
C GLY A 190 9.05 2.85 1.92
N VAL A 191 10.04 2.70 2.80
CA VAL A 191 11.42 2.36 2.44
C VAL A 191 11.47 0.95 1.84
N MET A 192 10.79 -0.02 2.43
CA MET A 192 10.71 -1.40 1.91
C MET A 192 10.23 -1.42 0.44
N PHE A 193 9.10 -0.80 0.13
CA PHE A 193 8.59 -0.73 -1.23
C PHE A 193 9.53 0.02 -2.18
N SER A 194 10.17 1.09 -1.70
CA SER A 194 11.17 1.83 -2.47
C SER A 194 12.37 0.96 -2.84
N MET A 195 12.86 0.12 -1.91
CA MET A 195 13.97 -0.80 -2.15
C MET A 195 13.59 -1.89 -3.14
N ILE A 196 12.36 -2.41 -3.08
CA ILE A 196 11.82 -3.37 -4.05
C ILE A 196 11.75 -2.75 -5.44
N ALA A 197 11.19 -1.54 -5.56
CA ALA A 197 11.09 -0.83 -6.84
C ALA A 197 12.46 -0.52 -7.44
N ILE A 198 13.46 -0.16 -6.62
CA ILE A 198 14.84 0.09 -7.06
C ILE A 198 15.52 -1.20 -7.51
N GLU A 199 15.38 -2.30 -6.75
CA GLU A 199 15.97 -3.60 -7.07
C GLU A 199 15.42 -4.16 -8.38
N SER A 200 14.12 -4.08 -8.55
CA SER A 200 13.44 -4.63 -9.73
C SER A 200 13.47 -3.71 -10.95
N GLY A 201 13.71 -2.41 -10.74
CA GLY A 201 13.57 -1.38 -11.78
C GLY A 201 12.10 -1.07 -12.12
N SER A 202 11.13 -1.51 -11.31
CA SER A 202 9.71 -1.47 -11.67
C SER A 202 8.81 -1.35 -10.44
N VAL A 203 7.84 -0.43 -10.51
CA VAL A 203 6.78 -0.30 -9.50
C VAL A 203 5.81 -1.47 -9.48
N TRP A 204 5.77 -2.29 -10.53
CA TRP A 204 4.87 -3.45 -10.59
C TRP A 204 5.23 -4.49 -9.54
N ASN A 205 6.53 -4.62 -9.23
CA ASN A 205 7.01 -5.54 -8.22
C ASN A 205 6.75 -5.06 -6.79
N SER A 206 6.91 -3.76 -6.49
CA SER A 206 6.48 -3.22 -5.20
C SER A 206 4.96 -3.19 -5.10
N GLY A 207 4.25 -2.92 -6.19
CA GLY A 207 2.80 -2.94 -6.27
C GLY A 207 2.17 -4.28 -5.93
N ILE A 208 2.73 -5.41 -6.43
CA ILE A 208 2.19 -6.73 -6.06
C ILE A 208 2.45 -7.06 -4.59
N VAL A 209 3.62 -6.66 -4.03
CA VAL A 209 3.90 -6.85 -2.60
C VAL A 209 2.94 -6.01 -1.76
N HIS A 210 2.72 -4.76 -2.13
CA HIS A 210 1.78 -3.86 -1.46
C HIS A 210 0.33 -4.38 -1.57
N ALA A 211 -0.11 -4.75 -2.76
CA ALA A 211 -1.46 -5.26 -2.97
C ALA A 211 -1.76 -6.52 -2.13
N ILE A 212 -0.86 -7.50 -2.13
CA ILE A 212 -1.06 -8.73 -1.35
C ILE A 212 -0.95 -8.45 0.15
N TRP A 213 -0.05 -7.55 0.58
CA TRP A 213 -0.01 -7.06 1.95
C TRP A 213 -1.38 -6.54 2.38
N ASN A 214 -1.95 -5.60 1.63
CA ASN A 214 -3.25 -5.01 1.95
C ASN A 214 -4.37 -6.07 1.94
N ILE A 215 -4.42 -6.96 0.95
CA ILE A 215 -5.41 -8.03 0.88
C ILE A 215 -5.35 -8.91 2.12
N VAL A 216 -4.15 -9.33 2.51
CA VAL A 216 -4.00 -10.27 3.62
C VAL A 216 -4.18 -9.57 4.96
N ILE A 217 -3.62 -8.38 5.17
CA ILE A 217 -3.62 -7.71 6.48
C ILE A 217 -4.92 -6.95 6.74
N ILE A 218 -5.37 -6.12 5.78
CA ILE A 218 -6.52 -5.21 5.95
C ILE A 218 -7.69 -5.49 5.01
N GLY A 219 -7.63 -6.55 4.21
CA GLY A 219 -8.65 -6.87 3.19
C GLY A 219 -9.98 -7.41 3.71
N GLY A 220 -10.25 -7.31 5.01
CA GLY A 220 -11.53 -7.65 5.61
C GLY A 220 -11.80 -9.15 5.82
N GLY A 221 -10.86 -10.05 5.51
CA GLY A 221 -11.03 -11.49 5.77
C GLY A 221 -10.86 -11.84 7.26
N LEU A 222 -9.62 -11.83 7.73
CA LEU A 222 -9.26 -12.03 9.13
C LEU A 222 -8.50 -10.80 9.63
N ALA A 223 -9.09 -10.02 10.50
CA ALA A 223 -8.40 -8.96 11.24
C ALA A 223 -7.68 -9.54 12.48
N ILE A 224 -6.66 -8.83 12.95
CA ILE A 224 -6.00 -9.13 14.23
C ILE A 224 -5.88 -7.80 14.99
N GLY A 225 -6.35 -7.75 16.23
CA GLY A 225 -6.33 -6.52 17.04
C GLY A 225 -6.85 -6.72 18.44
N GLU A 226 -6.94 -5.62 19.21
CA GLU A 226 -7.40 -5.63 20.60
C GLU A 226 -8.92 -5.75 20.75
N LYS A 227 -9.67 -5.49 19.69
CA LYS A 227 -11.13 -5.47 19.66
C LYS A 227 -11.61 -6.09 18.37
N MET A 228 -12.85 -6.56 18.38
CA MET A 228 -13.53 -7.01 17.17
C MET A 228 -13.57 -5.88 16.13
N ASP A 229 -13.09 -6.18 14.94
CA ASP A 229 -13.23 -5.30 13.78
C ASP A 229 -14.53 -5.60 13.04
N LYS A 230 -15.47 -4.65 13.09
CA LYS A 230 -16.77 -4.76 12.41
C LYS A 230 -16.71 -4.72 10.88
N TYR A 231 -15.55 -4.38 10.32
CA TYR A 231 -15.31 -4.33 8.87
C TYR A 231 -14.58 -5.57 8.35
N SER A 232 -14.41 -6.58 9.19
CA SER A 232 -13.80 -7.86 8.81
C SER A 232 -14.75 -9.02 9.07
N VAL A 233 -14.68 -10.06 8.25
CA VAL A 233 -15.51 -11.27 8.39
C VAL A 233 -15.23 -11.96 9.74
N MET A 234 -13.98 -11.97 10.15
CA MET A 234 -13.52 -12.56 11.40
C MET A 234 -12.41 -11.71 12.00
N THR A 235 -12.34 -11.67 13.31
CA THR A 235 -11.26 -11.03 14.05
C THR A 235 -10.62 -12.03 15.01
N TYR A 236 -9.30 -12.12 15.02
CA TYR A 236 -8.55 -12.72 16.11
C TYR A 236 -8.28 -11.64 17.15
N VAL A 237 -9.08 -11.62 18.20
CA VAL A 237 -9.00 -10.64 19.28
C VAL A 237 -7.91 -11.05 20.25
N LEU A 238 -6.86 -10.24 20.33
CA LEU A 238 -5.70 -10.50 21.18
C LEU A 238 -6.02 -10.22 22.65
N ASN A 239 -5.53 -11.08 23.55
CA ASN A 239 -5.57 -10.83 25.00
C ASN A 239 -4.55 -9.74 25.38
N SER A 240 -3.47 -9.60 24.63
CA SER A 240 -2.47 -8.55 24.84
C SER A 240 -3.02 -7.19 24.43
N LYS A 241 -2.75 -6.20 25.29
CA LYS A 241 -2.99 -4.77 25.02
C LYS A 241 -1.68 -4.00 24.92
N ASP A 242 -0.56 -4.72 24.74
CA ASP A 242 0.74 -4.10 24.59
C ASP A 242 0.78 -3.34 23.26
N PHE A 243 1.02 -2.05 23.33
CA PHE A 243 1.03 -1.13 22.21
C PHE A 243 2.04 -1.50 21.11
N ALA A 244 3.20 -2.03 21.51
CA ALA A 244 4.22 -2.46 20.56
C ALA A 244 3.81 -3.75 19.81
N ILE A 245 3.03 -4.62 20.46
CA ILE A 245 2.53 -5.86 19.88
C ILE A 245 1.31 -5.61 19.01
N THR A 246 0.33 -4.86 19.52
CA THR A 246 -0.94 -4.65 18.83
C THR A 246 -0.85 -3.62 17.71
N GLY A 247 0.15 -2.73 17.75
CA GLY A 247 0.29 -1.62 16.81
C GLY A 247 -0.62 -0.45 17.11
N GLY A 248 -1.22 -0.42 18.32
CA GLY A 248 -2.12 0.65 18.77
C GLY A 248 -3.39 0.74 17.94
N GLU A 249 -3.87 1.95 17.72
CA GLU A 249 -5.12 2.24 16.99
C GLU A 249 -5.07 1.95 15.50
N PHE A 250 -3.87 1.86 14.91
CA PHE A 250 -3.69 1.52 13.50
C PHE A 250 -3.71 0.00 13.25
N GLY A 251 -3.36 -0.78 14.25
CA GLY A 251 -3.34 -2.24 14.16
C GLY A 251 -1.96 -2.82 13.86
N ILE A 252 -1.92 -4.13 13.62
CA ILE A 252 -0.68 -4.94 13.53
C ILE A 252 0.30 -4.47 12.46
N GLU A 253 -0.12 -3.68 11.49
CA GLU A 253 0.75 -3.11 10.46
C GLU A 253 1.83 -2.20 11.04
N SER A 254 1.52 -1.51 12.14
CA SER A 254 2.46 -0.63 12.86
C SER A 254 3.16 -1.32 14.04
N SER A 255 2.93 -2.60 14.26
CA SER A 255 3.56 -3.36 15.34
C SER A 255 5.06 -3.60 15.12
N VAL A 256 5.76 -3.87 16.20
CA VAL A 256 7.19 -4.28 16.15
C VAL A 256 7.39 -5.53 15.29
N ILE A 257 6.45 -6.46 15.26
CA ILE A 257 6.54 -7.68 14.45
C ILE A 257 6.52 -7.31 12.96
N SER A 258 5.63 -6.43 12.53
CA SER A 258 5.58 -5.93 11.16
C SER A 258 6.82 -5.12 10.81
N LEU A 259 7.31 -4.27 11.70
CA LEU A 259 8.56 -3.51 11.52
C LEU A 259 9.76 -4.42 11.29
N ILE A 260 9.89 -5.51 12.05
CA ILE A 260 10.94 -6.51 11.83
C ILE A 260 10.78 -7.15 10.44
N GLY A 261 9.57 -7.50 10.05
CA GLY A 261 9.29 -8.02 8.71
C GLY A 261 9.73 -7.06 7.60
N TYR A 262 9.42 -5.77 7.73
CA TYR A 262 9.87 -4.74 6.78
C TYR A 262 11.39 -4.63 6.71
N ILE A 263 12.09 -4.65 7.86
CA ILE A 263 13.57 -4.61 7.93
C ILE A 263 14.18 -5.82 7.22
N VAL A 264 13.63 -7.02 7.42
CA VAL A 264 14.10 -8.24 6.75
C VAL A 264 13.99 -8.10 5.23
N VAL A 265 12.84 -7.65 4.70
CA VAL A 265 12.65 -7.46 3.26
C VAL A 265 13.55 -6.35 2.71
N ILE A 266 13.75 -5.24 3.45
CA ILE A 266 14.72 -4.20 3.09
C ILE A 266 16.14 -4.80 2.97
N GLY A 267 16.54 -5.63 3.93
CA GLY A 267 17.83 -6.32 3.90
C GLY A 267 17.99 -7.23 2.68
N ILE A 268 16.96 -8.02 2.37
CA ILE A 268 16.95 -8.88 1.16
C ILE A 268 17.11 -8.03 -0.11
N ALA A 269 16.30 -6.99 -0.28
CA ALA A 269 16.38 -6.10 -1.43
C ALA A 269 17.75 -5.43 -1.55
N PHE A 270 18.33 -4.99 -0.43
CA PHE A 270 19.65 -4.37 -0.40
C PHE A 270 20.78 -5.34 -0.83
N ILE A 271 20.75 -6.58 -0.36
CA ILE A 271 21.71 -7.62 -0.76
C ILE A 271 21.60 -7.87 -2.26
N MET A 272 20.38 -7.97 -2.80
CA MET A 272 20.14 -8.20 -4.21
C MET A 272 20.62 -7.02 -5.07
N ILE A 273 20.41 -5.76 -4.64
CA ILE A 273 20.96 -4.58 -5.33
C ILE A 273 22.47 -4.62 -5.38
N LYS A 274 23.13 -5.02 -4.28
CA LYS A 274 24.60 -5.15 -4.26
C LYS A 274 25.12 -6.25 -5.18
N SER A 275 24.43 -7.39 -5.23
CA SER A 275 24.81 -8.51 -6.09
C SER A 275 24.70 -8.13 -7.57
N ASN A 276 23.60 -7.48 -7.97
CA ASN A 276 23.37 -7.03 -9.35
C ASN A 276 24.38 -5.97 -9.85
N ARG A 277 25.09 -5.28 -8.93
CA ARG A 277 26.14 -4.30 -9.28
C ARG A 277 27.52 -4.91 -9.49
N LYS A 278 27.70 -6.17 -9.06
CA LYS A 278 29.00 -6.87 -9.17
C LYS A 278 29.08 -7.73 -10.43
N ASN A 279 27.93 -8.02 -11.03
CA ASN A 279 27.78 -8.69 -12.32
C ASN A 279 27.53 -7.66 -13.43
#